data_3fcc69f3e85f31590de27094ad2dab64
#
_entry.id   3fcc69f3e85f31590de27094ad2dab64
#
_cell.length_a   1.000
_cell.length_b   1.000
_cell.length_c   1.000
_cell.angle_alpha   90.00
_cell.angle_beta   90.00
_cell.angle_gamma   90.00
#
_symmetry.space_group_name_H-M   'P 1'
#
loop_
_entity.id
_entity.type
_entity.pdbx_description
1 polymer ?
#
loop_
_entity_poly.entity_id
_entity_poly.type
_entity_poly.pdbx_seq_one_letter_code
_entity_poly.pdbx_strand_id
1 'polypeptide(L)'
;MQLIDSILTQAAGIAAVRRDIHAHPELCFEEVRTADLVAQKLTEWGIPVHRGLGTTGVVGIVRNGSSSRAVGLRADIDALPMTEHNRFAHASTIAGRMH
;
A
#
# COMPACT_ATOMS: atom_id res chain seq x y z
N MET A 1 5.15 17.60 -17.84
CA MET A 1 5.94 17.07 -16.69
C MET A 1 6.75 15.90 -17.21
N GLN A 2 8.05 15.93 -17.02
CA GLN A 2 8.93 14.84 -17.41
C GLN A 2 9.03 13.86 -16.24
N LEU A 3 8.68 12.59 -16.48
CA LEU A 3 8.80 11.55 -15.46
C LEU A 3 10.23 11.00 -15.44
N ILE A 4 10.67 10.58 -14.25
CA ILE A 4 12.00 9.99 -14.07
C ILE A 4 11.99 8.56 -14.59
N ASP A 5 12.90 8.20 -15.49
CA ASP A 5 12.93 6.89 -16.15
C ASP A 5 13.00 5.72 -15.16
N SER A 6 13.76 5.85 -14.08
CA SER A 6 13.84 4.83 -13.03
C SER A 6 12.51 4.59 -12.31
N ILE A 7 11.64 5.58 -12.23
CA ILE A 7 10.27 5.43 -11.69
C ILE A 7 9.39 4.73 -12.72
N LEU A 8 9.50 5.10 -13.99
CA LEU A 8 8.74 4.47 -15.08
C LEU A 8 9.02 2.97 -15.19
N THR A 9 10.27 2.54 -15.04
CA THR A 9 10.63 1.11 -15.08
C THR A 9 10.02 0.30 -13.93
N GLN A 10 9.66 0.94 -12.81
CA GLN A 10 9.04 0.28 -11.67
C GLN A 10 7.50 0.32 -11.70
N ALA A 11 6.90 1.07 -12.61
CA ALA A 11 5.45 1.30 -12.64
C ALA A 11 4.63 0.01 -12.73
N ALA A 12 5.08 -0.97 -13.54
CA ALA A 12 4.40 -2.26 -13.68
C ALA A 12 4.39 -3.05 -12.36
N GLY A 13 5.51 -3.06 -11.64
CA GLY A 13 5.63 -3.74 -10.34
C GLY A 13 4.74 -3.10 -9.28
N ILE A 14 4.70 -1.78 -9.20
CA ILE A 14 3.82 -1.05 -8.28
C ILE A 14 2.34 -1.27 -8.63
N ALA A 15 2.00 -1.29 -9.92
CA ALA A 15 0.64 -1.61 -10.36
C ALA A 15 0.22 -3.03 -9.98
N ALA A 16 1.13 -4.00 -10.02
CA ALA A 16 0.87 -5.37 -9.59
C ALA A 16 0.56 -5.43 -8.08
N VAL A 17 1.33 -4.73 -7.25
CA VAL A 17 1.07 -4.62 -5.80
C VAL A 17 -0.30 -3.99 -5.55
N ARG A 18 -0.63 -2.88 -6.22
CA ARG A 18 -1.95 -2.23 -6.10
C ARG A 18 -3.10 -3.18 -6.46
N ARG A 19 -2.96 -3.92 -7.55
CA ARG A 19 -3.98 -4.87 -8.01
C ARG A 19 -4.15 -6.05 -7.07
N ASP A 20 -3.06 -6.52 -6.46
CA ASP A 20 -3.10 -7.59 -5.47
C ASP A 20 -3.85 -7.13 -4.20
N ILE A 21 -3.59 -5.93 -3.71
CA ILE A 21 -4.32 -5.34 -2.58
C ILE A 21 -5.81 -5.19 -2.94
N HIS A 22 -6.12 -4.67 -4.12
CA HIS A 22 -7.49 -4.49 -4.60
C HIS A 22 -8.27 -5.80 -4.66
N ALA A 23 -7.64 -6.89 -5.10
CA ALA A 23 -8.25 -8.21 -5.16
C ALA A 23 -8.53 -8.83 -3.78
N HIS A 24 -7.85 -8.35 -2.72
CA HIS A 24 -7.96 -8.87 -1.35
C HIS A 24 -8.33 -7.75 -0.36
N PRO A 25 -9.52 -7.14 -0.50
CA PRO A 25 -9.91 -5.99 0.30
C PRO A 25 -10.17 -6.36 1.77
N GLU A 26 -9.62 -5.56 2.67
CA GLU A 26 -9.78 -5.68 4.11
C GLU A 26 -10.38 -4.39 4.67
N LEU A 27 -11.35 -4.48 5.58
CA LEU A 27 -12.01 -3.32 6.16
C LEU A 27 -11.13 -2.66 7.24
N CYS A 28 -11.52 -1.44 7.64
CA CYS A 28 -10.84 -0.65 8.66
C CYS A 28 -10.57 -1.46 9.94
N PHE A 29 -9.33 -1.44 10.39
CA PHE A 29 -8.76 -2.22 11.51
C PHE A 29 -8.70 -3.75 11.31
N GLU A 30 -9.06 -4.25 10.14
CA GLU A 30 -8.93 -5.66 9.76
C GLU A 30 -7.81 -5.89 8.71
N GLU A 31 -7.03 -4.87 8.36
CA GLU A 31 -6.06 -4.86 7.25
C GLU A 31 -4.76 -5.59 7.61
N VAL A 32 -4.87 -6.83 8.07
CA VAL A 32 -3.71 -7.65 8.50
C VAL A 32 -2.83 -8.03 7.32
N ARG A 33 -3.43 -8.61 6.27
CA ARG A 33 -2.71 -9.02 5.05
C ARG A 33 -2.10 -7.81 4.33
N THR A 34 -2.87 -6.74 4.19
CA THR A 34 -2.43 -5.51 3.53
C THR A 34 -1.26 -4.88 4.29
N ALA A 35 -1.35 -4.78 5.62
CA ALA A 35 -0.28 -4.28 6.46
C ALA A 35 0.98 -5.15 6.37
N ASP A 36 0.84 -6.47 6.33
CA ASP A 36 1.96 -7.40 6.15
C ASP A 36 2.64 -7.19 4.79
N LEU A 37 1.87 -7.08 3.71
CA LEU A 37 2.40 -6.83 2.37
C LEU A 37 3.15 -5.49 2.30
N VAL A 38 2.59 -4.42 2.84
CA VAL A 38 3.24 -3.10 2.87
C VAL A 38 4.54 -3.16 3.67
N ALA A 39 4.53 -3.76 4.86
CA ALA A 39 5.73 -3.91 5.69
C ALA A 39 6.80 -4.74 4.99
N GLN A 40 6.42 -5.83 4.32
CA GLN A 40 7.32 -6.65 3.53
C GLN A 40 7.98 -5.84 2.40
N LYS A 41 7.20 -5.10 1.62
CA LYS A 41 7.73 -4.29 0.51
C LYS A 41 8.68 -3.21 0.98
N LEU A 42 8.34 -2.49 2.03
CA LEU A 42 9.23 -1.50 2.62
C LEU A 42 10.54 -2.13 3.09
N THR A 43 10.48 -3.29 3.72
CA THR A 43 11.67 -4.04 4.18
C THR A 43 12.52 -4.51 2.99
N GLU A 44 11.92 -5.05 1.93
CA GLU A 44 12.61 -5.44 0.70
C GLU A 44 13.36 -4.25 0.06
N TRP A 45 12.84 -3.05 0.19
CA TRP A 45 13.48 -1.80 -0.28
C TRP A 45 14.48 -1.21 0.70
N GLY A 46 14.78 -1.89 1.80
CA GLY A 46 15.74 -1.44 2.82
C GLY A 46 15.24 -0.29 3.69
N ILE A 47 13.94 -0.07 3.76
CA ILE A 47 13.33 1.00 4.55
C ILE A 47 12.97 0.46 5.94
N PRO A 48 13.48 1.08 7.04
CA PRO A 48 13.07 0.71 8.41
C PRO A 48 11.56 0.86 8.60
N VAL A 49 10.94 -0.16 9.19
CA VAL A 49 9.48 -0.27 9.33
C VAL A 49 9.07 -0.26 10.80
N HIS A 50 8.03 0.50 11.12
CA HIS A 50 7.35 0.50 12.40
C HIS A 50 5.90 0.09 12.20
N ARG A 51 5.43 -0.85 13.02
CA ARG A 51 4.09 -1.45 12.89
C ARG A 51 3.25 -1.23 14.14
N GLY A 52 1.94 -1.42 13.99
CA GLY A 52 0.99 -1.44 15.11
C GLY A 52 0.46 -0.08 15.51
N LEU A 53 0.74 0.99 14.76
CA LEU A 53 0.09 2.28 14.99
C LEU A 53 -1.38 2.17 14.60
N GLY A 54 -2.28 2.49 15.53
CA GLY A 54 -3.72 2.34 15.27
C GLY A 54 -4.10 0.91 14.88
N THR A 55 -3.48 -0.10 15.50
CA THR A 55 -3.68 -1.54 15.30
C THR A 55 -2.98 -2.09 14.03
N THR A 56 -3.31 -1.62 12.85
CA THR A 56 -2.83 -2.15 11.56
C THR A 56 -1.87 -1.20 10.82
N GLY A 57 -1.67 0.01 11.33
CA GLY A 57 -0.84 1.02 10.67
C GLY A 57 0.62 0.60 10.51
N VAL A 58 1.21 0.98 9.38
CA VAL A 58 2.61 0.72 9.02
C VAL A 58 3.27 2.04 8.66
N VAL A 59 4.45 2.29 9.21
CA VAL A 59 5.25 3.49 8.92
C VAL A 59 6.64 3.08 8.46
N GLY A 60 7.06 3.56 7.29
CA GLY A 60 8.43 3.49 6.81
C GLY A 60 9.13 4.83 6.98
N ILE A 61 10.39 4.83 7.39
CA ILE A 61 11.19 6.04 7.57
C ILE A 61 12.35 6.04 6.58
N VAL A 62 12.30 6.97 5.62
CA VAL A 62 13.40 7.22 4.68
C VAL A 62 14.22 8.40 5.20
N ARG A 63 15.53 8.20 5.37
CA ARG A 63 16.46 9.24 5.80
C ARG A 63 17.41 9.57 4.67
N ASN A 64 17.54 10.85 4.35
CA ASN A 64 18.50 11.34 3.38
C ASN A 64 18.96 12.75 3.77
N GLY A 65 20.28 12.98 3.70
CA GLY A 65 20.87 14.25 4.08
C GLY A 65 20.92 14.48 5.60
N SER A 66 21.19 15.72 6.01
CA SER A 66 21.44 16.13 7.40
C SER A 66 20.41 17.11 7.97
N SER A 67 19.38 17.46 7.20
CA SER A 67 18.32 18.37 7.66
C SER A 67 17.47 17.73 8.76
N SER A 68 17.05 18.54 9.74
CA SER A 68 16.07 18.11 10.75
C SER A 68 14.61 18.17 10.27
N ARG A 69 14.39 18.74 9.07
CA ARG A 69 13.04 18.83 8.48
C ARG A 69 12.60 17.47 7.94
N ALA A 70 11.30 17.18 8.04
CA ALA A 70 10.71 15.97 7.53
C ALA A 70 9.40 16.28 6.78
N VAL A 71 9.03 15.40 5.87
CA VAL A 71 7.72 15.37 5.18
C VAL A 71 7.05 14.07 5.51
N GLY A 72 5.78 14.10 5.90
CA GLY A 72 4.93 12.93 6.06
C GLY A 72 4.05 12.73 4.84
N LEU A 73 4.04 11.51 4.31
CA LEU A 73 3.11 11.06 3.28
C LEU A 73 2.16 10.05 3.91
N ARG A 74 0.86 10.14 3.61
CA ARG A 74 -0.15 9.21 4.12
C ARG A 74 -0.92 8.59 2.97
N ALA A 75 -1.22 7.31 3.10
CA ALA A 75 -2.15 6.59 2.25
C ALA A 75 -3.03 5.69 3.12
N ASP A 76 -4.33 5.68 2.87
CA ASP A 76 -5.24 4.69 3.45
C ASP A 76 -5.04 3.34 2.79
N ILE A 77 -5.22 2.27 3.58
CA ILE A 77 -5.04 0.89 3.12
C ILE A 77 -6.30 0.04 3.31
N ASP A 78 -7.36 0.61 3.88
CA ASP A 78 -8.63 -0.06 4.10
C ASP A 78 -9.55 -0.02 2.87
N ALA A 79 -10.42 -1.02 2.79
CA ALA A 79 -11.51 -1.11 1.84
C ALA A 79 -12.82 -0.63 2.45
N LEU A 80 -13.84 -0.53 1.62
CA LEU A 80 -15.19 -0.16 2.02
C LEU A 80 -16.14 -1.37 1.98
N PRO A 81 -17.20 -1.40 2.83
CA PRO A 81 -18.21 -2.45 2.82
C PRO A 81 -19.21 -2.25 1.67
N MET A 82 -18.74 -2.43 0.44
CA MET A 82 -19.55 -2.29 -0.76
C MET A 82 -19.19 -3.35 -1.80
N THR A 83 -20.12 -3.65 -2.69
CA THR A 83 -19.94 -4.67 -3.72
C THR A 83 -19.29 -4.07 -4.96
N GLU A 84 -18.22 -4.70 -5.46
CA GLU A 84 -17.60 -4.35 -6.72
C GLU A 84 -18.41 -4.89 -7.90
N HIS A 85 -18.66 -4.04 -8.88
CA HIS A 85 -19.33 -4.38 -10.14
C HIS A 85 -18.39 -4.51 -11.34
N ASN A 86 -17.10 -4.27 -11.14
CA ASN A 86 -16.07 -4.44 -12.17
C ASN A 86 -15.83 -5.92 -12.47
N ARG A 87 -15.36 -6.22 -13.70
CA ARG A 87 -15.13 -7.59 -14.18
C ARG A 87 -13.69 -7.83 -14.67
N PHE A 88 -12.74 -6.97 -14.30
CA PHE A 88 -11.34 -7.17 -14.64
C PHE A 88 -10.69 -8.26 -13.75
N ALA A 89 -9.54 -8.78 -14.18
CA ALA A 89 -8.88 -9.92 -13.51
C ALA A 89 -8.51 -9.67 -12.04
N HIS A 90 -8.32 -8.41 -11.62
CA HIS A 90 -7.98 -8.02 -10.26
C HIS A 90 -9.17 -7.46 -9.48
N ALA A 91 -10.40 -7.77 -9.89
CA ALA A 91 -11.59 -7.45 -9.10
C ALA A 91 -11.55 -8.10 -7.71
N SER A 92 -12.26 -7.53 -6.77
CA SER A 92 -12.36 -8.07 -5.40
C SER A 92 -12.75 -9.55 -5.42
N THR A 93 -12.01 -10.35 -4.69
CA THR A 93 -12.33 -11.77 -4.47
C THR A 93 -13.23 -11.98 -3.25
N ILE A 94 -13.57 -10.92 -2.53
CA ILE A 94 -14.36 -10.95 -1.30
C ILE A 94 -15.66 -10.19 -1.52
N ALA A 95 -16.78 -10.91 -1.47
CA ALA A 95 -18.10 -10.31 -1.64
C ALA A 95 -18.36 -9.23 -0.59
N GLY A 96 -18.92 -8.09 -1.04
CA GLY A 96 -19.29 -6.99 -0.15
C GLY A 96 -18.13 -6.16 0.38
N ARG A 97 -16.93 -6.30 -0.19
CA ARG A 97 -15.75 -5.47 0.14
C ARG A 97 -15.04 -5.02 -1.13
N MET A 98 -14.68 -3.76 -1.22
CA MET A 98 -14.01 -3.17 -2.38
C MET A 98 -13.20 -1.93 -1.97
N HIS A 99 -12.04 -1.73 -2.61
CA HIS A 99 -11.31 -0.46 -2.56
C HIS A 99 -11.90 0.57 -3.52
#